data_13807b733cc0e95d3b2725d4123fc3b1
#
_entry.id   13807b733cc0e95d3b2725d4123fc3b1
#
_cell.length_a   1.000
_cell.length_b   1.000
_cell.length_c   1.000
_cell.angle_alpha   90.00
_cell.angle_beta   90.00
_cell.angle_gamma   90.00
#
_symmetry.space_group_name_H-M   'P 1'
#
loop_
_entity.id
_entity.type
_entity.pdbx_description
1 polymer ?
#
loop_
_entity_poly.entity_id
_entity_poly.type
_entity_poly.pdbx_seq_one_letter_code
_entity_poly.pdbx_strand_id
1 'polypeptide(L)'
;MASGNLNSADNPLPCHYHRYPTRSAWAKRLLSIASLCLLIGFLASCGLITDGQASNTGSLKTVAQGSHGQFTYVAIGASDTFGIGTEDPYSENWPTDLAGMLGSNVHLINLGIPGMLVHEALSIELPIALDSHPDLVTIWLAVNDLVAKVPVDRYSHDLDLMLSRLQASDPHVPILVANVPDLTLLPYFKTYDPLVLQSRVQAYNAAIAGIVQQHHVILVDLTRQNYNIEAHPEYISGDGLHPTDLGYMQIAKVFYTTLQHAQEPAKKP
;
A
#
# COMPACT_ATOMS: atom_id res chain seq x y z
N MET A 1 5.60 56.54 -4.06
CA MET A 1 4.90 55.97 -2.87
C MET A 1 3.62 55.32 -3.38
N ALA A 2 3.60 54.03 -3.54
CA ALA A 2 2.40 53.23 -3.73
C ALA A 2 2.73 51.81 -3.21
N SER A 3 2.26 51.55 -2.00
CA SER A 3 2.32 50.27 -1.31
C SER A 3 1.30 49.32 -1.94
N GLY A 4 1.74 48.35 -2.71
CA GLY A 4 0.91 47.23 -3.19
C GLY A 4 0.78 46.18 -2.12
N ASN A 5 -0.43 45.99 -1.67
CA ASN A 5 -0.84 44.93 -0.73
C ASN A 5 -0.85 43.58 -1.44
N LEU A 6 0.11 42.70 -1.15
CA LEU A 6 0.10 41.28 -1.48
C LEU A 6 -0.51 40.51 -0.32
N ASN A 7 -1.84 40.39 -0.33
CA ASN A 7 -2.53 39.46 0.57
C ASN A 7 -3.78 38.92 -0.13
N SER A 8 -3.67 37.74 -0.74
CA SER A 8 -4.83 36.84 -0.92
C SER A 8 -4.40 35.56 -1.63
N ALA A 9 -3.93 34.55 -0.92
CA ALA A 9 -3.97 33.16 -1.37
C ALA A 9 -3.70 32.15 -0.23
N ASP A 10 -4.13 32.44 0.99
CA ASP A 10 -4.15 31.44 2.08
C ASP A 10 -5.59 31.17 2.49
N ASN A 11 -6.33 30.47 1.62
CA ASN A 11 -7.60 29.90 2.02
C ASN A 11 -7.31 28.40 2.33
N PRO A 12 -7.38 27.97 3.59
CA PRO A 12 -7.31 26.56 3.92
C PRO A 12 -8.55 25.88 3.35
N LEU A 13 -8.37 24.80 2.61
CA LEU A 13 -9.43 23.97 2.06
C LEU A 13 -10.37 23.51 3.16
N PRO A 14 -11.69 23.55 2.98
CA PRO A 14 -12.62 22.93 3.90
C PRO A 14 -12.44 21.41 3.80
N CYS A 15 -11.76 20.83 4.79
CA CYS A 15 -11.85 19.40 5.04
C CYS A 15 -13.30 19.11 5.42
N HIS A 16 -14.11 18.63 4.48
CA HIS A 16 -15.37 17.99 4.81
C HIS A 16 -15.08 16.66 5.49
N TYR A 17 -14.74 16.76 6.78
CA TYR A 17 -14.75 15.62 7.68
C TYR A 17 -16.19 15.14 7.80
N HIS A 18 -16.56 14.12 7.08
CA HIS A 18 -17.70 13.30 7.46
C HIS A 18 -17.39 12.74 8.85
N ARG A 19 -18.09 13.23 9.85
CA ARG A 19 -18.01 12.71 11.23
C ARG A 19 -18.47 11.27 11.21
N TYR A 20 -17.52 10.35 11.25
CA TYR A 20 -17.83 8.97 11.59
C TYR A 20 -18.42 8.91 13.01
N PRO A 21 -19.41 8.05 13.25
CA PRO A 21 -20.06 7.95 14.56
C PRO A 21 -19.03 7.56 15.62
N THR A 22 -19.04 8.32 16.73
CA THR A 22 -18.15 8.12 17.86
C THR A 22 -18.30 6.73 18.47
N ARG A 23 -17.22 6.21 19.03
CA ARG A 23 -17.02 4.87 19.67
C ARG A 23 -18.10 4.41 20.67
N SER A 24 -19.09 5.23 21.03
CA SER A 24 -20.12 4.89 22.02
C SER A 24 -21.23 3.93 21.50
N ALA A 25 -21.37 3.76 20.19
CA ALA A 25 -22.42 2.90 19.63
C ALA A 25 -22.05 1.41 19.53
N TRP A 26 -20.75 1.06 19.61
CA TRP A 26 -20.27 -0.31 19.48
C TRP A 26 -20.15 -1.08 20.81
N ALA A 27 -20.11 -0.36 21.94
CA ALA A 27 -19.94 -0.97 23.27
C ALA A 27 -21.18 -1.68 23.83
N LYS A 28 -22.36 -1.54 23.19
CA LYS A 28 -23.62 -2.10 23.70
C LYS A 28 -24.07 -3.41 23.04
N ARG A 29 -23.28 -3.98 22.12
CA ARG A 29 -23.64 -5.25 21.43
C ARG A 29 -22.74 -6.47 21.73
N LEU A 30 -21.79 -6.37 22.65
CA LEU A 30 -20.85 -7.47 23.00
C LEU A 30 -21.13 -8.15 24.34
N LEU A 31 -22.34 -8.06 24.90
CA LEU A 31 -22.68 -8.66 26.19
C LEU A 31 -23.79 -9.73 26.09
N SER A 32 -23.82 -10.54 25.05
CA SER A 32 -24.79 -11.63 24.96
C SER A 32 -24.34 -12.81 24.10
N ILE A 33 -23.12 -13.29 24.20
CA ILE A 33 -22.75 -14.64 23.74
C ILE A 33 -21.54 -15.10 24.59
N ALA A 34 -21.81 -15.46 25.84
CA ALA A 34 -20.87 -16.18 26.66
C ALA A 34 -21.66 -17.17 27.55
N SER A 35 -22.18 -18.22 26.96
CA SER A 35 -22.56 -19.44 27.69
C SER A 35 -23.03 -20.47 26.67
N LEU A 36 -22.16 -21.36 26.26
CA LEU A 36 -22.47 -22.74 25.87
C LEU A 36 -21.35 -23.35 25.03
N CYS A 37 -20.39 -24.02 25.66
CA CYS A 37 -19.63 -25.13 25.05
C CYS A 37 -18.64 -25.66 26.10
N LEU A 38 -19.17 -26.54 26.94
CA LEU A 38 -18.39 -27.50 27.69
C LEU A 38 -18.98 -28.89 27.38
N LEU A 39 -18.09 -29.84 27.08
CA LEU A 39 -18.29 -31.30 26.96
C LEU A 39 -18.22 -31.86 25.53
N ILE A 40 -17.25 -32.71 25.41
CA ILE A 40 -17.02 -33.92 24.58
C ILE A 40 -15.58 -33.84 24.04
N GLY A 41 -14.60 -34.61 24.44
CA GLY A 41 -14.57 -36.03 24.68
C GLY A 41 -13.28 -36.54 24.02
N PHE A 42 -12.33 -37.02 24.84
CA PHE A 42 -11.09 -37.72 24.42
C PHE A 42 -11.40 -38.98 23.61
N LEU A 43 -10.71 -39.23 22.51
CA LEU A 43 -10.35 -40.56 22.03
C LEU A 43 -8.98 -40.53 21.35
N ALA A 44 -8.02 -41.15 21.98
CA ALA A 44 -6.72 -41.51 21.43
C ALA A 44 -6.87 -42.71 20.49
N SER A 45 -6.15 -42.71 19.37
CA SER A 45 -5.90 -43.92 18.59
C SER A 45 -4.46 -43.94 18.09
N CYS A 46 -3.69 -44.91 18.62
CA CYS A 46 -2.39 -45.33 18.13
C CYS A 46 -2.53 -46.09 16.80
N GLY A 47 -1.62 -45.88 15.88
CA GLY A 47 -1.51 -46.66 14.62
C GLY A 47 -0.08 -46.61 14.05
N LEU A 48 0.57 -47.66 14.27
CA LEU A 48 1.77 -48.37 13.79
C LEU A 48 2.57 -47.80 12.60
N ILE A 49 3.88 -47.78 12.83
CA ILE A 49 5.01 -47.60 11.94
C ILE A 49 5.18 -48.85 11.05
N THR A 50 5.41 -48.65 9.74
CA THR A 50 6.07 -49.64 8.90
C THR A 50 7.16 -48.95 8.07
N ASP A 51 8.39 -49.41 8.29
CA ASP A 51 9.58 -49.12 7.48
C ASP A 51 9.44 -49.72 6.08
N GLY A 52 9.88 -48.93 5.06
CA GLY A 52 10.02 -49.37 3.67
C GLY A 52 11.20 -48.69 3.01
N GLN A 53 12.17 -49.47 2.68
CA GLN A 53 13.53 -49.21 2.22
C GLN A 53 13.67 -48.45 0.90
N ALA A 54 14.79 -47.74 0.77
CA ALA A 54 15.28 -46.90 -0.29
C ALA A 54 15.45 -47.57 -1.65
N SER A 55 15.24 -46.81 -2.72
CA SER A 55 15.98 -46.97 -3.99
C SER A 55 16.35 -45.61 -4.56
N ASN A 56 17.65 -45.42 -4.70
CA ASN A 56 18.34 -44.23 -5.13
C ASN A 56 18.39 -44.22 -6.67
N THR A 57 17.69 -43.28 -7.29
CA THR A 57 17.93 -42.92 -8.71
C THR A 57 17.92 -41.40 -8.81
N GLY A 58 19.06 -40.89 -9.30
CA GLY A 58 19.28 -39.46 -9.48
C GLY A 58 18.21 -38.79 -10.33
N SER A 59 17.63 -37.77 -9.82
CA SER A 59 16.77 -36.89 -10.61
C SER A 59 16.93 -35.44 -10.10
N LEU A 60 17.07 -34.62 -11.11
CA LEU A 60 16.94 -33.17 -11.15
C LEU A 60 16.30 -32.56 -9.89
N LYS A 61 16.98 -31.56 -9.33
CA LYS A 61 16.44 -30.70 -8.25
C LYS A 61 15.14 -30.07 -8.73
N THR A 62 14.05 -30.74 -8.49
CA THR A 62 12.74 -30.11 -8.36
C THR A 62 12.82 -29.22 -7.13
N VAL A 63 12.67 -27.93 -7.31
CA VAL A 63 12.49 -26.98 -6.21
C VAL A 63 11.38 -27.56 -5.34
N ALA A 64 11.75 -27.95 -4.11
CA ALA A 64 10.81 -28.45 -3.13
C ALA A 64 9.71 -27.37 -2.97
N GLN A 65 8.50 -27.69 -3.38
CA GLN A 65 7.31 -27.04 -2.87
C GLN A 65 7.25 -27.37 -1.38
N GLY A 66 7.89 -26.53 -0.58
CA GLY A 66 7.64 -26.49 0.85
C GLY A 66 6.14 -26.32 1.06
N SER A 67 5.59 -26.87 2.12
CA SER A 67 4.25 -26.59 2.59
C SER A 67 4.17 -25.09 2.89
N HIS A 68 3.90 -24.30 1.87
CA HIS A 68 3.80 -22.86 1.98
C HIS A 68 2.55 -22.56 2.81
N GLY A 69 2.77 -22.00 4.00
CA GLY A 69 1.76 -21.21 4.69
C GLY A 69 1.17 -20.18 3.73
N GLN A 70 0.09 -19.57 4.12
CA GLN A 70 -0.56 -18.50 3.39
C GLN A 70 0.44 -17.36 3.15
N PHE A 71 0.56 -16.86 1.91
CA PHE A 71 1.43 -15.73 1.55
C PHE A 71 0.80 -14.43 2.08
N THR A 72 1.47 -13.76 3.01
CA THR A 72 0.96 -12.52 3.63
C THR A 72 1.44 -11.30 2.85
N TYR A 73 0.51 -10.56 2.27
CA TYR A 73 0.76 -9.28 1.60
C TYR A 73 0.18 -8.13 2.42
N VAL A 74 1.02 -7.17 2.82
CA VAL A 74 0.62 -5.96 3.56
C VAL A 74 0.71 -4.74 2.66
N ALA A 75 -0.38 -3.99 2.56
CA ALA A 75 -0.46 -2.72 1.85
C ALA A 75 -0.58 -1.57 2.86
N ILE A 76 0.45 -0.72 2.94
CA ILE A 76 0.51 0.51 3.73
C ILE A 76 0.13 1.67 2.82
N GLY A 77 -0.79 2.56 3.26
CA GLY A 77 -1.16 3.68 2.41
C GLY A 77 -2.34 4.51 2.91
N ALA A 78 -2.84 5.36 2.04
CA ALA A 78 -3.90 6.30 2.38
C ALA A 78 -5.25 5.92 1.72
N SER A 79 -6.02 6.93 1.29
CA SER A 79 -7.33 6.78 0.65
C SER A 79 -7.27 5.95 -0.64
N ASP A 80 -6.19 6.10 -1.42
CA ASP A 80 -5.99 5.31 -2.64
C ASP A 80 -5.76 3.83 -2.33
N THR A 81 -5.08 3.52 -1.23
CA THR A 81 -4.86 2.14 -0.78
C THR A 81 -6.12 1.56 -0.16
N PHE A 82 -6.91 2.38 0.53
CA PHE A 82 -8.21 1.98 1.06
C PHE A 82 -9.22 1.65 -0.05
N GLY A 83 -9.23 2.41 -1.16
CA GLY A 83 -10.16 2.24 -2.28
C GLY A 83 -11.21 3.35 -2.42
N ILE A 84 -10.94 4.57 -1.89
CA ILE A 84 -11.85 5.70 -2.08
C ILE A 84 -12.01 5.96 -3.59
N GLY A 85 -13.23 6.22 -4.03
CA GLY A 85 -13.58 6.47 -5.43
C GLY A 85 -14.34 5.32 -6.10
N THR A 86 -14.40 4.14 -5.47
CA THR A 86 -15.15 2.97 -5.93
C THR A 86 -16.48 2.80 -5.18
N GLU A 87 -17.34 1.93 -5.67
CA GLU A 87 -18.63 1.61 -5.02
C GLU A 87 -18.42 0.76 -3.77
N ASP A 88 -17.48 -0.19 -3.81
CA ASP A 88 -17.08 -1.03 -2.67
C ASP A 88 -15.59 -0.91 -2.39
N PRO A 89 -15.15 0.07 -1.57
CA PRO A 89 -13.74 0.28 -1.24
C PRO A 89 -13.05 -0.92 -0.59
N TYR A 90 -13.80 -1.84 -0.02
CA TYR A 90 -13.21 -3.03 0.64
C TYR A 90 -12.77 -4.11 -0.33
N SER A 91 -13.35 -4.15 -1.52
CA SER A 91 -13.04 -5.16 -2.54
C SER A 91 -12.52 -4.57 -3.86
N GLU A 92 -12.88 -3.32 -4.17
CA GLU A 92 -12.55 -2.63 -5.42
C GLU A 92 -11.40 -1.63 -5.17
N ASN A 93 -10.21 -2.14 -4.89
CA ASN A 93 -9.01 -1.35 -4.62
C ASN A 93 -7.77 -2.03 -5.21
N TRP A 94 -6.73 -1.26 -5.52
CA TRP A 94 -5.53 -1.80 -6.16
C TRP A 94 -4.79 -2.88 -5.34
N PRO A 95 -4.77 -2.86 -3.98
CA PRO A 95 -4.17 -3.96 -3.23
C PRO A 95 -4.92 -5.29 -3.42
N THR A 96 -6.25 -5.26 -3.49
CA THR A 96 -7.07 -6.45 -3.77
C THR A 96 -6.81 -6.98 -5.17
N ASP A 97 -6.74 -6.11 -6.17
CA ASP A 97 -6.41 -6.50 -7.54
C ASP A 97 -5.00 -7.09 -7.63
N LEU A 98 -4.02 -6.47 -6.97
CA LEU A 98 -2.65 -6.99 -6.90
C LEU A 98 -2.60 -8.36 -6.22
N ALA A 99 -3.30 -8.54 -5.10
CA ALA A 99 -3.40 -9.83 -4.42
C ALA A 99 -3.97 -10.92 -5.35
N GLY A 100 -5.00 -10.59 -6.13
CA GLY A 100 -5.55 -11.48 -7.16
C GLY A 100 -4.54 -11.86 -8.24
N MET A 101 -3.70 -10.92 -8.70
CA MET A 101 -2.64 -11.17 -9.68
C MET A 101 -1.49 -12.02 -9.10
N LEU A 102 -1.21 -11.91 -7.80
CA LEU A 102 -0.19 -12.69 -7.10
C LEU A 102 -0.62 -14.14 -6.88
N GLY A 103 -1.91 -14.42 -6.82
CA GLY A 103 -2.45 -15.77 -6.76
C GLY A 103 -3.46 -16.03 -5.63
N SER A 104 -4.09 -17.19 -5.66
CA SER A 104 -5.19 -17.54 -4.75
C SER A 104 -4.78 -17.84 -3.30
N ASN A 105 -3.48 -17.98 -3.02
CA ASN A 105 -2.96 -18.25 -1.66
C ASN A 105 -2.48 -17.00 -0.94
N VAL A 106 -2.87 -15.82 -1.42
CA VAL A 106 -2.48 -14.53 -0.85
C VAL A 106 -3.49 -14.09 0.23
N HIS A 107 -2.95 -13.77 1.40
CA HIS A 107 -3.67 -13.09 2.47
C HIS A 107 -3.32 -11.61 2.45
N LEU A 108 -4.23 -10.79 1.96
CA LEU A 108 -4.08 -9.34 1.94
C LEU A 108 -4.45 -8.74 3.30
N ILE A 109 -3.55 -7.91 3.82
CA ILE A 109 -3.81 -6.99 4.94
C ILE A 109 -3.71 -5.57 4.39
N ASN A 110 -4.86 -5.01 4.02
CA ASN A 110 -4.94 -3.63 3.55
C ASN A 110 -5.04 -2.68 4.77
N LEU A 111 -4.00 -1.90 4.99
CA LEU A 111 -3.89 -0.94 6.10
C LEU A 111 -4.25 0.49 5.68
N GLY A 112 -4.68 0.71 4.45
CA GLY A 112 -5.00 2.02 3.92
C GLY A 112 -5.99 2.79 4.78
N ILE A 113 -5.62 4.02 5.20
CA ILE A 113 -6.47 4.91 5.99
C ILE A 113 -6.58 6.26 5.27
N PRO A 114 -7.80 6.69 4.88
CA PRO A 114 -7.98 7.97 4.20
C PRO A 114 -7.38 9.15 4.98
N GLY A 115 -6.60 9.98 4.29
CA GLY A 115 -5.94 11.14 4.87
C GLY A 115 -4.60 10.87 5.56
N MET A 116 -4.14 9.62 5.64
CA MET A 116 -2.91 9.22 6.32
C MET A 116 -1.68 9.95 5.80
N LEU A 117 -0.88 10.48 6.73
CA LEU A 117 0.47 11.00 6.48
C LEU A 117 1.51 9.94 6.85
N VAL A 118 2.70 9.99 6.22
CA VAL A 118 3.78 9.03 6.54
C VAL A 118 4.12 9.04 8.03
N HIS A 119 4.17 10.23 8.66
CA HIS A 119 4.43 10.36 10.10
C HIS A 119 3.43 9.60 10.98
N GLU A 120 2.15 9.68 10.64
CA GLU A 120 1.08 9.01 11.37
C GLU A 120 1.12 7.49 11.14
N ALA A 121 1.40 7.07 9.89
CA ALA A 121 1.54 5.67 9.53
C ALA A 121 2.63 4.94 10.33
N LEU A 122 3.70 5.62 10.77
CA LEU A 122 4.73 5.08 11.66
C LEU A 122 4.19 4.56 13.00
N SER A 123 3.08 5.12 13.47
CA SER A 123 2.49 4.76 14.76
C SER A 123 1.19 3.96 14.64
N ILE A 124 0.55 3.97 13.47
CA ILE A 124 -0.77 3.35 13.25
C ILE A 124 -0.66 2.11 12.37
N GLU A 125 -0.10 2.23 11.18
CA GLU A 125 -0.05 1.15 10.19
C GLU A 125 1.19 0.25 10.35
N LEU A 126 2.35 0.87 10.57
CA LEU A 126 3.62 0.15 10.66
C LEU A 126 3.66 -0.91 11.76
N PRO A 127 3.16 -0.70 13.00
CA PRO A 127 3.13 -1.75 14.02
C PRO A 127 2.33 -2.97 13.57
N ILE A 128 1.21 -2.77 12.88
CA ILE A 128 0.37 -3.86 12.37
C ILE A 128 1.10 -4.61 11.25
N ALA A 129 1.77 -3.86 10.36
CA ALA A 129 2.58 -4.45 9.30
C ALA A 129 3.70 -5.34 9.86
N LEU A 130 4.40 -4.88 10.88
CA LEU A 130 5.49 -5.64 11.54
C LEU A 130 4.96 -6.90 12.24
N ASP A 131 3.86 -6.79 12.96
CA ASP A 131 3.25 -7.93 13.68
C ASP A 131 2.67 -8.99 12.72
N SER A 132 2.39 -8.61 11.48
CA SER A 132 1.83 -9.51 10.46
C SER A 132 2.85 -10.41 9.79
N HIS A 133 4.16 -10.19 10.00
CA HIS A 133 5.26 -10.96 9.37
C HIS A 133 5.06 -11.11 7.85
N PRO A 134 5.05 -9.99 7.07
CA PRO A 134 4.68 -10.01 5.66
C PRO A 134 5.72 -10.71 4.78
N ASP A 135 5.25 -11.41 3.74
CA ASP A 135 6.05 -11.89 2.61
C ASP A 135 6.22 -10.84 1.51
N LEU A 136 5.40 -9.78 1.55
CA LEU A 136 5.44 -8.64 0.63
C LEU A 136 4.86 -7.40 1.33
N VAL A 137 5.51 -6.25 1.16
CA VAL A 137 5.00 -4.94 1.59
C VAL A 137 4.92 -4.00 0.40
N THR A 138 3.80 -3.30 0.26
CA THR A 138 3.69 -2.14 -0.63
C THR A 138 3.41 -0.89 0.17
N ILE A 139 3.98 0.24 -0.25
CA ILE A 139 3.83 1.54 0.40
C ILE A 139 3.46 2.57 -0.66
N TRP A 140 2.30 3.20 -0.50
CA TRP A 140 1.90 4.35 -1.31
C TRP A 140 1.35 5.46 -0.42
N LEU A 141 2.29 6.29 0.07
CA LEU A 141 2.07 7.47 0.92
C LEU A 141 2.90 8.61 0.33
N ALA A 142 2.36 9.77 0.15
CA ALA A 142 3.03 11.04 -0.16
C ALA A 142 2.07 12.14 -0.58
N VAL A 143 0.96 11.81 -1.26
CA VAL A 143 0.03 12.82 -1.79
C VAL A 143 -0.54 13.69 -0.66
N ASN A 144 -0.92 13.07 0.46
CA ASN A 144 -1.44 13.79 1.62
C ASN A 144 -0.37 14.68 2.26
N ASP A 145 0.86 14.19 2.40
CA ASP A 145 2.00 14.97 2.91
C ASP A 145 2.28 16.19 2.03
N LEU A 146 2.27 15.99 0.70
CA LEU A 146 2.45 17.05 -0.29
C LEU A 146 1.35 18.13 -0.19
N VAL A 147 0.09 17.71 -0.07
CA VAL A 147 -1.08 18.60 0.07
C VAL A 147 -1.06 19.33 1.41
N ALA A 148 -0.71 18.64 2.49
CA ALA A 148 -0.54 19.21 3.83
C ALA A 148 0.71 20.09 3.95
N LYS A 149 1.52 20.21 2.88
CA LYS A 149 2.76 21.01 2.85
C LYS A 149 3.78 20.54 3.88
N VAL A 150 3.84 19.25 4.18
CA VAL A 150 4.88 18.67 5.03
C VAL A 150 6.25 18.96 4.37
N PRO A 151 7.25 19.46 5.10
CA PRO A 151 8.58 19.64 4.55
C PRO A 151 9.16 18.33 4.01
N VAL A 152 9.81 18.39 2.82
CA VAL A 152 10.32 17.19 2.14
C VAL A 152 11.35 16.43 2.98
N ASP A 153 12.19 17.15 3.74
CA ASP A 153 13.16 16.56 4.65
C ASP A 153 12.50 15.77 5.79
N ARG A 154 11.38 16.28 6.35
CA ARG A 154 10.61 15.56 7.35
C ARG A 154 9.94 14.31 6.76
N TYR A 155 9.30 14.45 5.60
CA TYR A 155 8.74 13.31 4.86
C TYR A 155 9.80 12.23 4.61
N SER A 156 10.99 12.67 4.14
CA SER A 156 12.13 11.79 3.87
C SER A 156 12.59 11.02 5.10
N HIS A 157 12.72 11.73 6.23
CA HIS A 157 13.10 11.11 7.50
C HIS A 157 12.09 10.06 7.96
N ASP A 158 10.80 10.36 7.85
CA ASP A 158 9.74 9.46 8.29
C ASP A 158 9.63 8.21 7.39
N LEU A 159 9.80 8.37 6.06
CA LEU A 159 9.85 7.24 5.13
C LEU A 159 11.11 6.37 5.35
N ASP A 160 12.28 6.99 5.56
CA ASP A 160 13.54 6.30 5.89
C ASP A 160 13.39 5.46 7.17
N LEU A 161 12.76 6.03 8.20
CA LEU A 161 12.49 5.33 9.45
C LEU A 161 11.53 4.14 9.26
N MET A 162 10.50 4.31 8.41
CA MET A 162 9.56 3.22 8.08
C MET A 162 10.27 2.06 7.42
N LEU A 163 11.07 2.33 6.39
CA LEU A 163 11.82 1.29 5.67
C LEU A 163 12.87 0.62 6.56
N SER A 164 13.59 1.41 7.37
CA SER A 164 14.55 0.88 8.36
C SER A 164 13.91 -0.11 9.32
N ARG A 165 12.70 0.17 9.81
CA ARG A 165 12.00 -0.72 10.74
C ARG A 165 11.48 -1.99 10.07
N LEU A 166 10.95 -1.88 8.85
CA LEU A 166 10.52 -3.05 8.06
C LEU A 166 11.70 -3.99 7.80
N GLN A 167 12.83 -3.45 7.33
CA GLN A 167 14.05 -4.23 7.05
C GLN A 167 14.72 -4.79 8.31
N ALA A 168 14.58 -4.11 9.45
CA ALA A 168 15.07 -4.64 10.74
C ALA A 168 14.24 -5.84 11.21
N SER A 169 12.96 -5.93 10.85
CA SER A 169 12.11 -7.07 11.16
C SER A 169 12.39 -8.25 10.23
N ASP A 170 12.46 -8.00 8.93
CA ASP A 170 12.89 -8.99 7.93
C ASP A 170 13.71 -8.28 6.82
N PRO A 171 15.05 -8.53 6.77
CA PRO A 171 15.91 -7.91 5.76
C PRO A 171 15.68 -8.45 4.34
N HIS A 172 14.89 -9.50 4.17
CA HIS A 172 14.65 -10.16 2.88
C HIS A 172 13.24 -9.89 2.34
N VAL A 173 12.35 -9.28 3.12
CA VAL A 173 10.99 -8.97 2.65
C VAL A 173 11.06 -7.99 1.47
N PRO A 174 10.44 -8.32 0.32
CA PRO A 174 10.31 -7.37 -0.77
C PRO A 174 9.45 -6.19 -0.35
N ILE A 175 9.96 -4.97 -0.54
CA ILE A 175 9.23 -3.74 -0.27
C ILE A 175 9.14 -2.94 -1.57
N LEU A 176 7.93 -2.59 -1.97
CA LEU A 176 7.65 -1.71 -3.11
C LEU A 176 7.17 -0.36 -2.59
N VAL A 177 7.81 0.72 -3.04
CA VAL A 177 7.42 2.09 -2.68
C VAL A 177 6.99 2.81 -3.95
N ALA A 178 5.76 3.30 -4.00
CA ALA A 178 5.28 4.09 -5.12
C ALA A 178 5.61 5.58 -4.93
N ASN A 179 5.93 6.24 -6.05
CA ASN A 179 6.09 7.68 -6.09
C ASN A 179 4.74 8.39 -6.35
N VAL A 180 4.75 9.73 -6.34
CA VAL A 180 3.59 10.56 -6.62
C VAL A 180 3.38 10.64 -8.14
N PRO A 181 2.18 10.33 -8.66
CA PRO A 181 1.85 10.51 -10.07
C PRO A 181 1.80 12.00 -10.46
N ASP A 182 1.59 12.30 -11.73
CA ASP A 182 1.38 13.68 -12.16
C ASP A 182 0.02 14.20 -11.71
N LEU A 183 0.01 14.93 -10.59
CA LEU A 183 -1.20 15.48 -10.00
C LEU A 183 -1.82 16.60 -10.85
N THR A 184 -1.07 17.20 -11.80
CA THR A 184 -1.60 18.27 -12.65
C THR A 184 -2.66 17.77 -13.64
N LEU A 185 -2.68 16.47 -13.88
CA LEU A 185 -3.67 15.81 -14.75
C LEU A 185 -5.03 15.59 -14.05
N LEU A 186 -5.06 15.66 -12.71
CA LEU A 186 -6.26 15.36 -11.95
C LEU A 186 -7.19 16.59 -11.86
N PRO A 187 -8.50 16.42 -12.10
CA PRO A 187 -9.49 17.49 -12.00
C PRO A 187 -9.47 18.23 -10.66
N TYR A 188 -9.21 17.53 -9.57
CA TYR A 188 -9.14 18.10 -8.21
C TYR A 188 -8.10 19.22 -8.10
N PHE A 189 -6.97 19.10 -8.79
CA PHE A 189 -5.88 20.06 -8.72
C PHE A 189 -5.95 21.19 -9.77
N LYS A 190 -7.00 21.28 -10.58
CA LYS A 190 -7.11 22.31 -11.63
C LYS A 190 -7.08 23.75 -11.14
N THR A 191 -7.38 23.99 -9.86
CA THR A 191 -7.31 25.33 -9.24
C THR A 191 -5.94 25.67 -8.66
N TYR A 192 -5.02 24.71 -8.62
CA TYR A 192 -3.65 24.90 -8.15
C TYR A 192 -2.79 25.51 -9.27
N ASP A 193 -1.77 26.27 -8.87
CA ASP A 193 -0.73 26.67 -9.82
C ASP A 193 0.03 25.42 -10.29
N PRO A 194 -0.04 25.08 -11.60
CA PRO A 194 0.52 23.82 -12.09
C PRO A 194 2.05 23.77 -11.95
N LEU A 195 2.75 24.90 -12.05
CA LEU A 195 4.21 24.95 -11.90
C LEU A 195 4.63 24.70 -10.44
N VAL A 196 3.88 25.27 -9.50
CA VAL A 196 4.13 25.06 -8.07
C VAL A 196 3.83 23.60 -7.70
N LEU A 197 2.71 23.04 -8.19
CA LEU A 197 2.33 21.66 -7.94
C LEU A 197 3.38 20.71 -8.53
N GLN A 198 3.75 20.88 -9.77
CA GLN A 198 4.76 20.07 -10.44
C GLN A 198 6.11 20.11 -9.73
N SER A 199 6.56 21.30 -9.29
CA SER A 199 7.81 21.45 -8.53
C SER A 199 7.77 20.67 -7.22
N ARG A 200 6.63 20.66 -6.50
CA ARG A 200 6.45 19.87 -5.28
C ARG A 200 6.47 18.37 -5.58
N VAL A 201 5.73 17.91 -6.58
CA VAL A 201 5.73 16.51 -7.02
C VAL A 201 7.15 16.05 -7.33
N GLN A 202 7.92 16.85 -8.08
CA GLN A 202 9.31 16.54 -8.41
C GLN A 202 10.19 16.44 -7.17
N ALA A 203 10.04 17.35 -6.19
CA ALA A 203 10.81 17.32 -4.96
C ALA A 203 10.51 16.06 -4.10
N TYR A 204 9.24 15.70 -3.97
CA TYR A 204 8.85 14.46 -3.27
C TYR A 204 9.36 13.22 -3.99
N ASN A 205 9.22 13.17 -5.32
CA ASN A 205 9.67 12.01 -6.10
C ASN A 205 11.17 11.85 -6.10
N ALA A 206 11.95 12.94 -6.09
CA ALA A 206 13.39 12.89 -5.91
C ALA A 206 13.78 12.33 -4.53
N ALA A 207 13.07 12.74 -3.48
CA ALA A 207 13.28 12.22 -2.13
C ALA A 207 12.94 10.72 -2.04
N ILE A 208 11.78 10.31 -2.57
CA ILE A 208 11.38 8.89 -2.61
C ILE A 208 12.42 8.06 -3.35
N ALA A 209 12.86 8.49 -4.53
CA ALA A 209 13.85 7.77 -5.32
C ALA A 209 15.19 7.62 -4.58
N GLY A 210 15.65 8.68 -3.90
CA GLY A 210 16.87 8.65 -3.10
C GLY A 210 16.79 7.64 -1.93
N ILE A 211 15.68 7.64 -1.19
CA ILE A 211 15.46 6.74 -0.07
C ILE A 211 15.31 5.28 -0.54
N VAL A 212 14.52 5.05 -1.59
CA VAL A 212 14.36 3.73 -2.21
C VAL A 212 15.70 3.16 -2.65
N GLN A 213 16.56 3.98 -3.26
CA GLN A 213 17.91 3.58 -3.65
C GLN A 213 18.80 3.27 -2.43
N GLN A 214 18.74 4.09 -1.39
CA GLN A 214 19.51 3.90 -0.16
C GLN A 214 19.16 2.59 0.54
N HIS A 215 17.89 2.25 0.59
CA HIS A 215 17.37 1.03 1.22
C HIS A 215 17.40 -0.20 0.29
N HIS A 216 17.78 -0.04 -0.97
CA HIS A 216 17.76 -1.12 -1.97
C HIS A 216 16.37 -1.79 -2.11
N VAL A 217 15.30 -1.02 -1.94
CA VAL A 217 13.91 -1.47 -2.15
C VAL A 217 13.44 -1.12 -3.58
N ILE A 218 12.25 -1.54 -3.95
CA ILE A 218 11.77 -1.44 -5.32
C ILE A 218 10.94 -0.16 -5.50
N LEU A 219 11.32 0.69 -6.46
CA LEU A 219 10.53 1.87 -6.83
C LEU A 219 9.41 1.47 -7.81
N VAL A 220 8.18 1.82 -7.49
CA VAL A 220 7.05 1.80 -8.41
C VAL A 220 6.86 3.21 -8.97
N ASP A 221 7.27 3.40 -10.23
CA ASP A 221 7.27 4.71 -10.86
C ASP A 221 5.92 4.99 -11.55
N LEU A 222 5.00 5.62 -10.82
CA LEU A 222 3.68 6.00 -11.31
C LEU A 222 3.71 7.20 -12.27
N THR A 223 4.85 7.91 -12.39
CA THR A 223 4.97 9.04 -13.33
C THR A 223 5.19 8.59 -14.77
N ARG A 224 5.87 7.44 -14.97
CA ARG A 224 6.22 6.91 -16.29
C ARG A 224 5.12 6.06 -16.91
N GLN A 225 4.27 5.52 -16.09
CA GLN A 225 3.15 4.74 -16.59
C GLN A 225 2.18 5.74 -17.19
N ASN A 226 1.97 5.63 -18.48
CA ASN A 226 0.98 6.42 -19.22
C ASN A 226 -0.43 6.12 -18.67
N TYR A 227 -0.70 6.57 -17.44
CA TYR A 227 -2.06 6.90 -17.06
C TYR A 227 -2.47 8.03 -17.99
N ASN A 228 -2.85 7.67 -19.21
CA ASN A 228 -3.41 8.65 -20.13
C ASN A 228 -4.81 9.00 -19.62
N ILE A 229 -4.84 9.68 -18.43
CA ILE A 229 -6.08 10.16 -17.81
C ILE A 229 -6.84 11.03 -18.79
N GLU A 230 -6.15 11.76 -19.66
CA GLU A 230 -6.79 12.56 -20.71
C GLU A 230 -7.52 11.67 -21.73
N ALA A 231 -6.96 10.53 -22.09
CA ALA A 231 -7.60 9.56 -22.98
C ALA A 231 -8.57 8.61 -22.25
N HIS A 232 -8.42 8.48 -20.93
CA HIS A 232 -9.17 7.57 -20.07
C HIS A 232 -9.75 8.28 -18.85
N PRO A 233 -10.63 9.27 -19.02
CA PRO A 233 -11.25 10.00 -17.92
C PRO A 233 -12.05 9.07 -16.99
N GLU A 234 -12.47 7.90 -17.47
CA GLU A 234 -13.13 6.87 -16.69
C GLU A 234 -12.25 6.23 -15.60
N TYR A 235 -10.94 6.47 -15.61
CA TYR A 235 -10.05 5.98 -14.54
C TYR A 235 -10.11 6.83 -13.28
N ILE A 236 -10.69 8.04 -13.35
CA ILE A 236 -10.82 8.95 -12.21
C ILE A 236 -12.29 9.05 -11.80
N SER A 237 -12.55 8.91 -10.52
CA SER A 237 -13.88 8.97 -9.94
C SER A 237 -14.47 10.39 -10.01
N GLY A 238 -15.75 10.50 -9.68
CA GLY A 238 -16.47 11.77 -9.74
C GLY A 238 -15.94 12.86 -8.78
N ASP A 239 -15.07 12.52 -7.83
CA ASP A 239 -14.43 13.50 -6.95
C ASP A 239 -13.21 14.19 -7.61
N GLY A 240 -12.78 13.67 -8.76
CA GLY A 240 -11.68 14.23 -9.56
C GLY A 240 -10.28 13.96 -9.00
N LEU A 241 -10.15 13.15 -7.95
CA LEU A 241 -8.89 12.84 -7.27
C LEU A 241 -8.61 11.34 -7.29
N HIS A 242 -9.52 10.56 -6.74
CA HIS A 242 -9.31 9.14 -6.55
C HIS A 242 -9.62 8.33 -7.81
N PRO A 243 -8.93 7.21 -8.02
CA PRO A 243 -9.24 6.30 -9.12
C PRO A 243 -10.62 5.66 -8.97
N THR A 244 -11.21 5.23 -10.09
CA THR A 244 -12.29 4.25 -10.12
C THR A 244 -11.72 2.83 -9.96
N ASP A 245 -12.58 1.80 -9.93
CA ASP A 245 -12.20 0.39 -10.01
C ASP A 245 -11.28 0.11 -11.22
N LEU A 246 -11.61 0.66 -12.40
CA LEU A 246 -10.76 0.55 -13.61
C LEU A 246 -9.41 1.23 -13.42
N GLY A 247 -9.36 2.41 -12.78
CA GLY A 247 -8.13 3.11 -12.46
C GLY A 247 -7.27 2.31 -11.49
N TYR A 248 -7.85 1.75 -10.43
CA TYR A 248 -7.15 0.92 -9.47
C TYR A 248 -6.57 -0.36 -10.09
N MET A 249 -7.31 -0.99 -10.99
CA MET A 249 -6.79 -2.14 -11.74
C MET A 249 -5.53 -1.78 -12.57
N GLN A 250 -5.44 -0.57 -13.13
CA GLN A 250 -4.23 -0.14 -13.84
C GLN A 250 -3.06 0.06 -12.86
N ILE A 251 -3.32 0.65 -11.67
CA ILE A 251 -2.32 0.80 -10.61
C ILE A 251 -1.79 -0.56 -10.17
N ALA A 252 -2.68 -1.52 -9.91
CA ALA A 252 -2.30 -2.88 -9.54
C ALA A 252 -1.38 -3.53 -10.58
N LYS A 253 -1.67 -3.36 -11.88
CA LYS A 253 -0.81 -3.86 -12.98
C LYS A 253 0.57 -3.25 -12.95
N VAL A 254 0.69 -1.96 -12.59
CA VAL A 254 2.00 -1.30 -12.46
C VAL A 254 2.81 -1.92 -11.33
N PHE A 255 2.21 -2.08 -10.16
CA PHE A 255 2.87 -2.76 -9.03
C PHE A 255 3.28 -4.18 -9.39
N TYR A 256 2.37 -4.94 -10.01
CA TYR A 256 2.63 -6.32 -10.41
C TYR A 256 3.78 -6.44 -11.41
N THR A 257 3.76 -5.65 -12.49
CA THR A 257 4.82 -5.69 -13.51
C THR A 257 6.17 -5.22 -12.96
N THR A 258 6.17 -4.23 -12.06
CA THR A 258 7.38 -3.77 -11.39
C THR A 258 7.98 -4.86 -10.52
N LEU A 259 7.16 -5.58 -9.74
CA LEU A 259 7.59 -6.71 -8.93
C LEU A 259 8.17 -7.84 -9.80
N GLN A 260 7.50 -8.20 -10.89
CA GLN A 260 7.98 -9.23 -11.82
C GLN A 260 9.35 -8.88 -12.41
N HIS A 261 9.55 -7.65 -12.87
CA HIS A 261 10.83 -7.22 -13.43
C HIS A 261 11.96 -7.21 -12.38
N ALA A 262 11.63 -6.90 -11.12
CA ALA A 262 12.62 -6.92 -10.03
C ALA A 262 13.07 -8.36 -9.67
N GLN A 263 12.24 -9.36 -9.96
CA GLN A 263 12.52 -10.78 -9.72
C GLN A 263 13.22 -11.48 -10.91
N GLU A 264 13.23 -10.84 -12.09
CA GLU A 264 13.97 -11.39 -13.22
C GLU A 264 15.48 -11.35 -12.95
N PRO A 265 16.21 -12.48 -13.10
CA PRO A 265 17.66 -12.46 -12.98
C PRO A 265 18.23 -11.51 -14.05
N ALA A 266 19.10 -10.58 -13.63
CA ALA A 266 19.78 -9.69 -14.56
C ALA A 266 20.35 -10.50 -15.73
N LYS A 267 19.86 -10.26 -16.95
CA LYS A 267 20.41 -10.89 -18.16
C LYS A 267 21.90 -10.54 -18.19
N LYS A 268 22.76 -11.55 -17.99
CA LYS A 268 24.19 -11.36 -18.16
C LYS A 268 24.44 -10.81 -19.57
N PRO A 269 25.26 -9.75 -19.68
CA PRO A 269 25.65 -9.17 -20.97
C PRO A 269 26.39 -10.19 -21.85
#